data_72e9d43f7fb7316a077437979d90aff8
#
_entry.id   72e9d43f7fb7316a077437979d90aff8
#
_cell.length_a   1.000
_cell.length_b   1.000
_cell.length_c   1.000
_cell.angle_alpha   90.00
_cell.angle_beta   90.00
_cell.angle_gamma   90.00
#
_symmetry.space_group_name_H-M   'P 1'
#
loop_
_entity.id
_entity.type
_entity.pdbx_description
1 polymer ?
#
loop_
_entity_poly.entity_id
_entity_poly.type
_entity_poly.pdbx_seq_one_letter_code
_entity_poly.pdbx_strand_id
1 'polypeptide(L)'
;MIFDIHCHILPSVDDGARNESSTDRMLRIAASEGIDVIVATPHFSYDREKEEVEMIKRKYAEVRALWKKRGADKEMYLGNELFYSEGVIEALRDGRALTMNGTRYVLVEFPMYAEFSNIQKAIQKLQYAGYIPIIAHVERYEYLRKKGIMQELVSMGAYMQVNASTIAGGHGIFAKHQVLKWIKQGVIHFVATDAHDSRERRPEINKCAAYLEKKLGVSKMHQLLWDNPMKMLKGEELDG
;
A
#
# COMPACT_ATOMS: atom_id res chain seq x y z
N MET A 1 16.54 5.30 -4.18
CA MET A 1 15.19 5.88 -3.90
C MET A 1 14.29 4.77 -3.40
N ILE A 2 13.52 5.00 -2.35
CA ILE A 2 12.57 4.03 -1.77
C ILE A 2 11.18 4.67 -1.75
N PHE A 3 10.18 3.91 -2.20
CA PHE A 3 8.76 4.28 -2.19
C PHE A 3 8.03 3.51 -1.10
N ASP A 4 7.18 4.21 -0.36
CA ASP A 4 6.19 3.63 0.53
C ASP A 4 4.80 3.93 -0.01
N ILE A 5 4.17 2.93 -0.62
CA ILE A 5 2.87 3.09 -1.30
C ILE A 5 1.66 2.87 -0.39
N HIS A 6 1.87 2.59 0.89
CA HIS A 6 0.80 2.30 1.84
C HIS A 6 1.17 2.88 3.22
N CYS A 7 0.59 4.05 3.57
CA CYS A 7 0.93 4.77 4.79
C CYS A 7 -0.22 5.67 5.26
N HIS A 8 -0.64 5.52 6.53
CA HIS A 8 -1.71 6.29 7.19
C HIS A 8 -1.14 7.51 7.92
N ILE A 9 -0.49 8.39 7.16
CA ILE A 9 0.31 9.49 7.71
C ILE A 9 -0.45 10.80 7.89
N LEU A 10 -1.67 10.91 7.34
CA LEU A 10 -2.50 12.11 7.43
C LEU A 10 -3.09 12.26 8.83
N PRO A 11 -3.00 13.46 9.46
CA PRO A 11 -3.42 13.63 10.84
C PRO A 11 -4.94 13.60 11.00
N SER A 12 -5.46 12.80 11.94
CA SER A 12 -6.89 12.76 12.33
C SER A 12 -7.84 12.50 11.13
N VAL A 13 -7.47 11.55 10.27
CA VAL A 13 -8.29 11.15 9.11
C VAL A 13 -8.88 9.76 9.31
N ASP A 14 -8.09 8.88 9.88
CA ASP A 14 -8.41 7.48 10.15
C ASP A 14 -7.74 7.02 11.47
N ASP A 15 -7.49 5.74 11.62
CA ASP A 15 -6.77 5.16 12.78
C ASP A 15 -5.25 5.31 12.71
N GLY A 16 -4.72 6.01 11.69
CA GLY A 16 -3.30 6.33 11.55
C GLY A 16 -2.83 7.48 12.44
N ALA A 17 -2.15 8.46 11.87
CA ALA A 17 -1.60 9.60 12.63
C ALA A 17 -2.68 10.36 13.40
N ARG A 18 -2.63 10.33 14.75
CA ARG A 18 -3.65 10.94 15.63
C ARG A 18 -3.74 12.46 15.54
N ASN A 19 -2.65 13.12 15.17
CA ASN A 19 -2.54 14.58 15.08
C ASN A 19 -1.27 14.97 14.32
N GLU A 20 -1.10 16.26 14.07
CA GLU A 20 0.05 16.84 13.35
C GLU A 20 1.41 16.48 13.97
N SER A 21 1.50 16.43 15.31
CA SER A 21 2.72 16.02 16.00
C SER A 21 3.06 14.56 15.75
N SER A 22 2.05 13.68 15.63
CA SER A 22 2.24 12.28 15.26
C SER A 22 2.73 12.17 13.81
N THR A 23 2.09 12.89 12.89
CA THR A 23 2.52 13.00 11.48
C THR A 23 3.97 13.47 11.37
N ASP A 24 4.35 14.54 12.08
CA ASP A 24 5.72 15.07 12.04
C ASP A 24 6.75 14.03 12.52
N ARG A 25 6.44 13.28 13.59
CA ARG A 25 7.30 12.17 14.04
C ARG A 25 7.40 11.05 13.01
N MET A 26 6.29 10.65 12.38
CA MET A 26 6.28 9.64 11.33
C MET A 26 7.12 10.10 10.12
N LEU A 27 6.99 11.35 9.68
CA LEU A 27 7.80 11.92 8.61
C LEU A 27 9.31 11.93 8.94
N ARG A 28 9.68 12.19 10.20
CA ARG A 28 11.09 12.11 10.64
C ARG A 28 11.62 10.68 10.56
N ILE A 29 10.83 9.71 11.00
CA ILE A 29 11.21 8.28 10.92
C ILE A 29 11.34 7.88 9.44
N ALA A 30 10.34 8.17 8.60
CA ALA A 30 10.38 7.86 7.18
C ALA A 30 11.63 8.44 6.48
N ALA A 31 12.00 9.70 6.81
CA ALA A 31 13.21 10.32 6.29
C ALA A 31 14.49 9.61 6.76
N SER A 32 14.57 9.22 8.04
CA SER A 32 15.71 8.47 8.59
C SER A 32 15.82 7.04 8.06
N GLU A 33 14.69 6.47 7.64
CA GLU A 33 14.59 5.15 6.99
C GLU A 33 14.87 5.20 5.47
N GLY A 34 15.20 6.38 4.92
CA GLY A 34 15.54 6.53 3.51
C GLY A 34 14.34 6.47 2.56
N ILE A 35 13.12 6.64 3.07
CA ILE A 35 11.92 6.77 2.22
C ILE A 35 11.99 8.12 1.52
N ASP A 36 11.83 8.12 0.20
CA ASP A 36 11.84 9.33 -0.62
C ASP A 36 10.44 9.71 -1.09
N VAL A 37 9.64 8.69 -1.38
CA VAL A 37 8.27 8.87 -1.88
C VAL A 37 7.28 8.16 -0.97
N ILE A 38 6.25 8.88 -0.54
CA ILE A 38 5.14 8.35 0.26
C ILE A 38 3.84 8.51 -0.54
N VAL A 39 3.04 7.45 -0.61
CA VAL A 39 1.63 7.56 -0.96
C VAL A 39 0.82 7.51 0.33
N ALA A 40 0.20 8.63 0.68
CA ALA A 40 -0.74 8.67 1.79
C ALA A 40 -2.03 7.93 1.37
N THR A 41 -2.38 6.88 2.11
CA THR A 41 -3.51 5.99 1.79
C THR A 41 -4.46 5.86 2.98
N PRO A 42 -5.09 6.95 3.42
CA PRO A 42 -6.06 6.84 4.50
C PRO A 42 -7.17 5.87 4.13
N HIS A 43 -7.69 5.15 5.14
CA HIS A 43 -8.82 4.25 4.96
C HIS A 43 -10.00 4.95 4.31
N PHE A 44 -10.70 4.23 3.44
CA PHE A 44 -11.99 4.63 2.89
C PHE A 44 -13.07 3.68 3.39
N SER A 45 -14.13 4.24 3.97
CA SER A 45 -15.40 3.57 4.23
C SER A 45 -16.46 4.04 3.24
N TYR A 46 -17.40 3.16 2.90
CA TYR A 46 -18.42 3.44 1.88
C TYR A 46 -19.36 4.60 2.24
N ASP A 47 -19.57 4.86 3.50
CA ASP A 47 -20.40 5.94 4.05
C ASP A 47 -19.72 7.32 4.07
N ARG A 48 -18.48 7.41 3.54
CA ARG A 48 -17.74 8.67 3.45
C ARG A 48 -18.44 9.67 2.54
N GLU A 49 -18.59 10.90 3.02
CA GLU A 49 -19.14 12.03 2.28
C GLU A 49 -18.07 12.76 1.45
N LYS A 50 -18.51 13.54 0.44
CA LYS A 50 -17.59 14.31 -0.42
C LYS A 50 -16.81 15.39 0.32
N GLU A 51 -17.41 16.00 1.33
CA GLU A 51 -16.78 17.00 2.21
C GLU A 51 -15.57 16.45 2.95
N GLU A 52 -15.60 15.18 3.33
CA GLU A 52 -14.48 14.49 3.96
C GLU A 52 -13.32 14.29 2.98
N VAL A 53 -13.60 14.03 1.71
CA VAL A 53 -12.56 13.93 0.66
C VAL A 53 -11.84 15.25 0.51
N GLU A 54 -12.55 16.37 0.49
CA GLU A 54 -11.94 17.69 0.40
C GLU A 54 -11.12 18.03 1.67
N MET A 55 -11.56 17.60 2.83
CA MET A 55 -10.77 17.71 4.06
C MET A 55 -9.48 16.87 3.97
N ILE A 56 -9.55 15.63 3.46
CA ILE A 56 -8.38 14.77 3.23
C ILE A 56 -7.40 15.42 2.27
N LYS A 57 -7.88 16.00 1.15
CA LYS A 57 -7.03 16.69 0.18
C LYS A 57 -6.32 17.92 0.78
N ARG A 58 -6.99 18.69 1.63
CA ARG A 58 -6.36 19.82 2.36
C ARG A 58 -5.25 19.33 3.28
N LYS A 59 -5.53 18.32 4.13
CA LYS A 59 -4.52 17.74 5.03
C LYS A 59 -3.34 17.14 4.25
N TYR A 60 -3.63 16.46 3.15
CA TYR A 60 -2.59 15.96 2.24
C TYR A 60 -1.68 17.10 1.73
N ALA A 61 -2.24 18.21 1.27
CA ALA A 61 -1.45 19.33 0.78
C ALA A 61 -0.52 19.90 1.86
N GLU A 62 -1.00 20.03 3.10
CA GLU A 62 -0.22 20.46 4.26
C GLU A 62 0.92 19.48 4.58
N VAL A 63 0.62 18.19 4.67
CA VAL A 63 1.61 17.15 4.98
C VAL A 63 2.64 17.01 3.85
N ARG A 64 2.19 17.09 2.59
CA ARG A 64 3.08 17.10 1.43
C ARG A 64 4.08 18.25 1.48
N ALA A 65 3.63 19.46 1.87
CA ALA A 65 4.51 20.60 2.02
C ALA A 65 5.54 20.41 3.16
N LEU A 66 5.16 19.74 4.24
CA LEU A 66 6.08 19.35 5.32
C LEU A 66 7.09 18.30 4.86
N TRP A 67 6.66 17.34 4.04
CA TRP A 67 7.55 16.32 3.49
C TRP A 67 8.59 16.91 2.54
N LYS A 68 8.18 17.78 1.63
CA LYS A 68 9.07 18.50 0.71
C LYS A 68 10.18 19.31 1.43
N LYS A 69 9.91 19.86 2.59
CA LYS A 69 10.91 20.60 3.39
C LYS A 69 12.02 19.71 3.94
N ARG A 70 11.89 18.38 3.89
CA ARG A 70 12.88 17.43 4.40
C ARG A 70 13.94 17.02 3.37
N GLY A 71 13.75 17.35 2.10
CA GLY A 71 14.70 17.09 1.01
C GLY A 71 14.10 17.39 -0.35
N ALA A 72 14.94 17.75 -1.32
CA ALA A 72 14.52 18.09 -2.68
C ALA A 72 13.91 16.86 -3.42
N ASP A 73 14.31 15.68 -3.05
CA ASP A 73 13.90 14.37 -3.57
C ASP A 73 12.64 13.81 -2.90
N LYS A 74 12.13 14.49 -1.86
CA LYS A 74 10.94 14.03 -1.13
C LYS A 74 9.66 14.37 -1.86
N GLU A 75 8.92 13.33 -2.28
CA GLU A 75 7.64 13.44 -2.96
C GLU A 75 6.53 12.75 -2.17
N MET A 76 5.32 13.27 -2.29
CA MET A 76 4.14 12.66 -1.68
C MET A 76 2.97 12.65 -2.66
N TYR A 77 2.26 11.55 -2.66
CA TYR A 77 1.06 11.31 -3.45
C TYR A 77 -0.11 10.91 -2.55
N LEU A 78 -1.31 10.89 -3.11
CA LEU A 78 -2.54 10.55 -2.39
C LEU A 78 -3.26 9.39 -3.06
N GLY A 79 -3.81 8.52 -2.27
CA GLY A 79 -4.73 7.46 -2.64
C GLY A 79 -5.64 7.13 -1.46
N ASN A 80 -6.31 5.98 -1.51
CA ASN A 80 -6.99 5.38 -0.35
C ASN A 80 -6.60 3.91 -0.23
N GLU A 81 -6.59 3.39 0.99
CA GLU A 81 -6.82 1.97 1.24
C GLU A 81 -8.32 1.75 1.29
N LEU A 82 -8.84 1.00 0.32
CA LEU A 82 -10.27 0.78 0.14
C LEU A 82 -10.70 -0.50 0.86
N PHE A 83 -11.45 -0.40 1.95
CA PHE A 83 -12.15 -1.56 2.49
C PHE A 83 -13.22 -1.98 1.50
N TYR A 84 -13.04 -3.16 0.86
CA TYR A 84 -13.90 -3.57 -0.23
C TYR A 84 -15.33 -3.79 0.21
N SER A 85 -16.24 -3.10 -0.45
CA SER A 85 -17.70 -3.28 -0.38
C SER A 85 -18.30 -3.13 -1.77
N GLU A 86 -19.55 -3.50 -1.95
CA GLU A 86 -20.22 -3.39 -3.27
C GLU A 86 -20.29 -1.94 -3.79
N GLY A 87 -20.32 -0.96 -2.90
CA GLY A 87 -20.37 0.47 -3.26
C GLY A 87 -19.04 1.12 -3.62
N VAL A 88 -17.91 0.42 -3.44
CA VAL A 88 -16.56 0.99 -3.69
C VAL A 88 -16.40 1.50 -5.13
N ILE A 89 -16.91 0.76 -6.11
CA ILE A 89 -16.80 1.16 -7.53
C ILE A 89 -17.59 2.44 -7.81
N GLU A 90 -18.77 2.59 -7.22
CA GLU A 90 -19.56 3.81 -7.32
C GLU A 90 -18.83 4.98 -6.66
N ALA A 91 -18.30 4.78 -5.44
CA ALA A 91 -17.53 5.79 -4.73
C ALA A 91 -16.27 6.24 -5.50
N LEU A 92 -15.61 5.34 -6.21
CA LEU A 92 -14.48 5.68 -7.09
C LEU A 92 -14.94 6.55 -8.28
N ARG A 93 -16.09 6.23 -8.89
CA ARG A 93 -16.63 6.97 -10.04
C ARG A 93 -17.11 8.36 -9.68
N ASP A 94 -17.71 8.52 -8.52
CA ASP A 94 -18.24 9.81 -8.05
C ASP A 94 -17.22 10.65 -7.26
N GLY A 95 -16.01 10.12 -7.05
CA GLY A 95 -14.90 10.84 -6.43
C GLY A 95 -14.93 10.86 -4.90
N ARG A 96 -15.78 10.05 -4.25
CA ARG A 96 -15.75 9.83 -2.79
C ARG A 96 -14.58 8.95 -2.36
N ALA A 97 -14.14 8.02 -3.20
CA ALA A 97 -12.94 7.22 -3.02
C ALA A 97 -11.84 7.63 -4.01
N LEU A 98 -10.59 7.48 -3.62
CA LEU A 98 -9.43 7.91 -4.41
C LEU A 98 -8.63 6.71 -4.89
N THR A 99 -8.27 6.73 -6.17
CA THR A 99 -7.29 5.80 -6.73
C THR A 99 -5.87 6.22 -6.35
N MET A 100 -4.89 5.35 -6.56
CA MET A 100 -3.48 5.63 -6.30
C MET A 100 -2.97 6.73 -7.27
N ASN A 101 -2.79 7.95 -6.74
CA ASN A 101 -2.35 9.13 -7.51
C ASN A 101 -3.23 9.45 -8.74
N GLY A 102 -4.53 9.19 -8.71
CA GLY A 102 -5.42 9.44 -9.85
C GLY A 102 -5.20 8.48 -11.03
N THR A 103 -4.42 7.43 -10.89
CA THR A 103 -4.22 6.39 -11.90
C THR A 103 -5.37 5.37 -11.89
N ARG A 104 -5.27 4.30 -12.66
CA ARG A 104 -6.24 3.18 -12.59
C ARG A 104 -6.01 2.24 -11.41
N TYR A 105 -4.87 2.35 -10.70
CA TYR A 105 -4.55 1.49 -9.58
C TYR A 105 -5.37 1.83 -8.34
N VAL A 106 -5.87 0.80 -7.66
CA VAL A 106 -6.61 0.91 -6.40
C VAL A 106 -6.02 -0.05 -5.38
N LEU A 107 -5.71 0.46 -4.18
CA LEU A 107 -5.25 -0.35 -3.06
C LEU A 107 -6.49 -0.83 -2.30
N VAL A 108 -6.65 -2.15 -2.17
CA VAL A 108 -7.88 -2.76 -1.67
C VAL A 108 -7.57 -3.74 -0.56
N GLU A 109 -8.25 -3.61 0.58
CA GLU A 109 -8.26 -4.62 1.63
C GLU A 109 -9.62 -5.33 1.71
N PHE A 110 -9.60 -6.55 2.24
CA PHE A 110 -10.75 -7.39 2.43
C PHE A 110 -10.90 -7.78 3.92
N PRO A 111 -12.11 -8.13 4.38
CA PRO A 111 -12.28 -8.75 5.69
C PRO A 111 -11.36 -9.97 5.83
N MET A 112 -10.72 -10.14 7.00
CA MET A 112 -9.78 -11.24 7.26
C MET A 112 -10.37 -12.64 7.03
N TYR A 113 -11.69 -12.75 7.10
CA TYR A 113 -12.48 -13.97 6.89
C TYR A 113 -13.19 -14.01 5.52
N ALA A 114 -12.84 -13.10 4.62
CA ALA A 114 -13.46 -13.08 3.29
C ALA A 114 -13.22 -14.39 2.57
N GLU A 115 -14.26 -14.94 1.99
CA GLU A 115 -14.14 -16.13 1.16
C GLU A 115 -13.39 -15.82 -0.15
N PHE A 116 -12.58 -16.76 -0.60
CA PHE A 116 -11.80 -16.62 -1.83
C PHE A 116 -12.66 -16.24 -3.05
N SER A 117 -13.84 -16.86 -3.18
CA SER A 117 -14.80 -16.56 -4.24
C SER A 117 -15.28 -15.10 -4.25
N ASN A 118 -15.38 -14.47 -3.08
CA ASN A 118 -15.77 -13.06 -2.97
C ASN A 118 -14.64 -12.14 -3.43
N ILE A 119 -13.40 -12.50 -3.14
CA ILE A 119 -12.23 -11.75 -3.59
C ILE A 119 -12.07 -11.86 -5.11
N GLN A 120 -12.25 -13.06 -5.69
CA GLN A 120 -12.26 -13.24 -7.14
C GLN A 120 -13.32 -12.36 -7.83
N LYS A 121 -14.55 -12.37 -7.31
CA LYS A 121 -15.63 -11.51 -7.82
C LYS A 121 -15.30 -10.02 -7.69
N ALA A 122 -14.70 -9.62 -6.58
CA ALA A 122 -14.27 -8.24 -6.36
C ALA A 122 -13.23 -7.79 -7.39
N ILE A 123 -12.19 -8.60 -7.61
CA ILE A 123 -11.15 -8.35 -8.62
C ILE A 123 -11.79 -8.20 -10.00
N GLN A 124 -12.66 -9.15 -10.40
CA GLN A 124 -13.35 -9.08 -11.70
C GLN A 124 -14.20 -7.82 -11.85
N LYS A 125 -14.98 -7.45 -10.82
CA LYS A 125 -15.78 -6.22 -10.82
C LYS A 125 -14.94 -4.97 -10.97
N LEU A 126 -13.82 -4.86 -10.21
CA LEU A 126 -12.90 -3.73 -10.29
C LEU A 126 -12.27 -3.62 -11.68
N GLN A 127 -11.79 -4.71 -12.24
CA GLN A 127 -11.21 -4.74 -13.59
C GLN A 127 -12.23 -4.41 -14.68
N TYR A 128 -13.44 -4.94 -14.58
CA TYR A 128 -14.52 -4.58 -15.50
C TYR A 128 -14.87 -3.10 -15.44
N ALA A 129 -14.71 -2.49 -14.27
CA ALA A 129 -14.88 -1.04 -14.09
C ALA A 129 -13.65 -0.22 -14.55
N GLY A 130 -12.59 -0.86 -15.06
CA GLY A 130 -11.36 -0.22 -15.57
C GLY A 130 -10.26 0.00 -14.55
N TYR A 131 -10.41 -0.50 -13.32
CA TYR A 131 -9.41 -0.37 -12.25
C TYR A 131 -8.46 -1.57 -12.22
N ILE A 132 -7.25 -1.34 -11.69
CA ILE A 132 -6.21 -2.35 -11.48
C ILE A 132 -6.05 -2.56 -9.97
N PRO A 133 -6.53 -3.67 -9.39
CA PRO A 133 -6.49 -3.89 -7.96
C PRO A 133 -5.09 -4.28 -7.47
N ILE A 134 -4.64 -3.62 -6.39
CA ILE A 134 -3.53 -4.02 -5.54
C ILE A 134 -4.14 -4.53 -4.24
N ILE A 135 -3.96 -5.81 -3.92
CA ILE A 135 -4.46 -6.37 -2.66
C ILE A 135 -3.45 -6.02 -1.55
N ALA A 136 -3.93 -5.29 -0.54
CA ALA A 136 -3.13 -4.83 0.59
C ALA A 136 -2.74 -5.98 1.51
N HIS A 137 -1.53 -5.92 2.10
CA HIS A 137 -0.98 -6.78 3.16
C HIS A 137 -1.45 -8.25 3.08
N VAL A 138 -1.23 -8.87 1.91
CA VAL A 138 -1.74 -10.23 1.58
C VAL A 138 -1.29 -11.31 2.55
N GLU A 139 -0.20 -11.11 3.28
CA GLU A 139 0.29 -12.05 4.29
C GLU A 139 -0.64 -12.19 5.51
N ARG A 140 -1.59 -11.25 5.70
CA ARG A 140 -2.60 -11.31 6.77
C ARG A 140 -3.73 -12.30 6.47
N TYR A 141 -3.95 -12.67 5.20
CA TYR A 141 -5.04 -13.56 4.81
C TYR A 141 -4.60 -15.03 4.82
N GLU A 142 -5.07 -15.81 5.79
CA GLU A 142 -4.65 -17.21 5.93
C GLU A 142 -4.98 -18.07 4.72
N TYR A 143 -6.11 -17.85 4.07
CA TYR A 143 -6.52 -18.62 2.89
C TYR A 143 -5.58 -18.42 1.70
N LEU A 144 -4.87 -17.30 1.59
CA LEU A 144 -3.88 -17.06 0.52
C LEU A 144 -2.63 -17.94 0.66
N ARG A 145 -2.42 -18.56 1.82
CA ARG A 145 -1.33 -19.52 2.05
C ARG A 145 -1.53 -20.86 1.35
N LYS A 146 -2.76 -21.17 0.91
CA LYS A 146 -3.03 -22.38 0.14
C LYS A 146 -2.31 -22.32 -1.20
N LYS A 147 -1.78 -23.50 -1.63
CA LYS A 147 -0.98 -23.60 -2.85
C LYS A 147 -1.80 -23.17 -4.08
N GLY A 148 -1.22 -22.31 -4.92
CA GLY A 148 -1.82 -21.90 -6.19
C GLY A 148 -2.75 -20.68 -6.09
N ILE A 149 -3.28 -20.35 -4.91
CA ILE A 149 -4.25 -19.25 -4.73
C ILE A 149 -3.66 -17.89 -5.13
N MET A 150 -2.44 -17.59 -4.69
CA MET A 150 -1.79 -16.32 -5.05
C MET A 150 -1.55 -16.20 -6.55
N GLN A 151 -1.11 -17.29 -7.19
CA GLN A 151 -0.90 -17.34 -8.64
C GLN A 151 -2.21 -17.12 -9.40
N GLU A 152 -3.31 -17.68 -8.90
CA GLU A 152 -4.63 -17.51 -9.50
C GLU A 152 -5.07 -16.05 -9.47
N LEU A 153 -4.97 -15.35 -8.32
CA LEU A 153 -5.30 -13.93 -8.22
C LEU A 153 -4.41 -13.05 -9.13
N VAL A 154 -3.10 -13.38 -9.20
CA VAL A 154 -2.18 -12.68 -10.12
C VAL A 154 -2.56 -12.92 -11.58
N SER A 155 -2.90 -14.16 -11.95
CA SER A 155 -3.34 -14.49 -13.32
C SER A 155 -4.65 -13.80 -13.70
N MET A 156 -5.47 -13.43 -12.71
CA MET A 156 -6.65 -12.59 -12.89
C MET A 156 -6.31 -11.11 -13.04
N GLY A 157 -5.03 -10.71 -12.94
CA GLY A 157 -4.56 -9.33 -13.09
C GLY A 157 -4.59 -8.49 -11.80
N ALA A 158 -4.65 -9.12 -10.63
CA ALA A 158 -4.45 -8.43 -9.37
C ALA A 158 -2.97 -8.37 -8.99
N TYR A 159 -2.53 -7.25 -8.44
CA TYR A 159 -1.20 -7.11 -7.84
C TYR A 159 -1.25 -7.30 -6.33
N MET A 160 -0.13 -7.70 -5.73
CA MET A 160 -0.04 -8.07 -4.32
C MET A 160 0.94 -7.18 -3.58
N GLN A 161 0.52 -6.60 -2.46
CA GLN A 161 1.37 -5.84 -1.55
C GLN A 161 1.55 -6.60 -0.24
N VAL A 162 2.76 -6.59 0.30
CA VAL A 162 3.12 -7.12 1.63
C VAL A 162 3.76 -6.05 2.50
N ASN A 163 3.64 -6.19 3.81
CA ASN A 163 4.21 -5.25 4.75
C ASN A 163 5.71 -5.48 4.97
N ALA A 164 6.49 -4.39 4.98
CA ALA A 164 7.92 -4.38 5.25
C ALA A 164 8.26 -4.99 6.62
N SER A 165 7.41 -4.75 7.63
CA SER A 165 7.54 -5.30 8.98
C SER A 165 7.55 -6.84 9.00
N THR A 166 6.74 -7.49 8.14
CA THR A 166 6.71 -8.96 8.01
C THR A 166 8.03 -9.50 7.47
N ILE A 167 8.60 -8.83 6.45
CA ILE A 167 9.91 -9.20 5.89
C ILE A 167 11.03 -8.96 6.91
N ALA A 168 10.93 -7.90 7.71
CA ALA A 168 11.86 -7.62 8.80
C ALA A 168 11.75 -8.63 9.97
N GLY A 169 10.67 -9.41 10.05
CA GLY A 169 10.44 -10.46 11.07
C GLY A 169 9.46 -10.08 12.18
N GLY A 170 8.78 -8.94 12.08
CA GLY A 170 7.83 -8.45 13.08
C GLY A 170 6.61 -9.35 13.31
N HIS A 171 6.25 -10.19 12.34
CA HIS A 171 5.14 -11.16 12.42
C HIS A 171 5.62 -12.61 12.55
N GLY A 172 6.87 -12.81 12.98
CA GLY A 172 7.47 -14.12 13.22
C GLY A 172 8.09 -14.77 11.99
N ILE A 173 8.89 -15.81 12.25
CA ILE A 173 9.74 -16.46 11.25
C ILE A 173 8.93 -17.15 10.14
N PHE A 174 7.78 -17.72 10.47
CA PHE A 174 6.94 -18.43 9.49
C PHE A 174 6.32 -17.47 8.47
N ALA A 175 5.76 -16.33 8.92
CA ALA A 175 5.21 -15.30 8.03
C ALA A 175 6.30 -14.75 7.10
N LYS A 176 7.48 -14.45 7.67
CA LYS A 176 8.65 -14.01 6.90
C LYS A 176 9.05 -15.01 5.81
N HIS A 177 9.17 -16.31 6.13
CA HIS A 177 9.53 -17.33 5.16
C HIS A 177 8.45 -17.48 4.06
N GLN A 178 7.18 -17.40 4.44
CA GLN A 178 6.08 -17.47 3.48
C GLN A 178 6.13 -16.29 2.48
N VAL A 179 6.31 -15.06 2.97
CA VAL A 179 6.42 -13.87 2.12
C VAL A 179 7.62 -13.99 1.18
N LEU A 180 8.80 -14.41 1.68
CA LEU A 180 9.96 -14.62 0.82
C LEU A 180 9.76 -15.67 -0.25
N LYS A 181 9.02 -16.74 0.07
CA LYS A 181 8.64 -17.74 -0.92
C LYS A 181 7.77 -17.14 -2.02
N TRP A 182 6.78 -16.33 -1.67
CA TRP A 182 5.91 -15.63 -2.61
C TRP A 182 6.68 -14.63 -3.48
N ILE A 183 7.62 -13.87 -2.90
CA ILE A 183 8.49 -12.96 -3.69
C ILE A 183 9.31 -13.75 -4.71
N LYS A 184 9.91 -14.89 -4.32
CA LYS A 184 10.66 -15.77 -5.24
C LYS A 184 9.79 -16.39 -6.34
N GLN A 185 8.51 -16.58 -6.08
CA GLN A 185 7.54 -17.05 -7.05
C GLN A 185 7.03 -15.96 -8.00
N GLY A 186 7.44 -14.70 -7.79
CA GLY A 186 7.02 -13.57 -8.62
C GLY A 186 5.59 -13.09 -8.37
N VAL A 187 4.94 -13.54 -7.28
CA VAL A 187 3.54 -13.17 -6.98
C VAL A 187 3.39 -11.97 -6.05
N ILE A 188 4.49 -11.38 -5.57
CA ILE A 188 4.49 -10.13 -4.81
C ILE A 188 5.06 -9.03 -5.68
N HIS A 189 4.34 -7.92 -5.76
CA HIS A 189 4.65 -6.80 -6.65
C HIS A 189 5.08 -5.54 -5.89
N PHE A 190 4.62 -5.38 -4.65
CA PHE A 190 4.88 -4.20 -3.84
C PHE A 190 5.25 -4.59 -2.40
N VAL A 191 6.13 -3.79 -1.83
CA VAL A 191 6.42 -3.80 -0.39
C VAL A 191 6.18 -2.39 0.14
N ALA A 192 5.44 -2.25 1.23
CA ALA A 192 5.12 -0.97 1.83
C ALA A 192 5.10 -1.09 3.36
N THR A 193 5.04 0.04 4.08
CA THR A 193 5.13 0.00 5.53
C THR A 193 3.80 -0.30 6.21
N ASP A 194 2.69 0.16 5.66
CA ASP A 194 1.38 0.16 6.32
C ASP A 194 1.46 0.87 7.70
N ALA A 195 2.21 2.00 7.71
CA ALA A 195 2.52 2.72 8.94
C ALA A 195 1.33 3.54 9.42
N HIS A 196 1.06 3.48 10.74
CA HIS A 196 -0.07 4.17 11.37
C HIS A 196 0.37 5.11 12.49
N ASP A 197 1.55 4.90 13.06
CA ASP A 197 2.04 5.69 14.18
C ASP A 197 3.57 5.77 14.21
N SER A 198 4.10 6.49 15.20
CA SER A 198 5.54 6.64 15.42
C SER A 198 6.11 5.68 16.48
N ARG A 199 5.38 4.65 16.90
CA ARG A 199 5.76 3.74 18.01
C ARG A 199 5.76 2.28 17.60
N GLU A 200 4.58 1.70 17.33
CA GLU A 200 4.40 0.27 17.03
C GLU A 200 4.37 -0.01 15.54
N ARG A 201 3.56 0.76 14.78
CA ARG A 201 3.42 0.64 13.33
C ARG A 201 4.12 1.81 12.63
N ARG A 202 5.45 1.87 12.82
CA ARG A 202 6.30 2.96 12.29
C ARG A 202 6.58 2.80 10.80
N PRO A 203 6.85 3.89 10.07
CA PRO A 203 7.29 3.83 8.68
C PRO A 203 8.77 3.36 8.59
N GLU A 204 9.02 2.09 8.95
CA GLU A 204 10.33 1.44 8.94
C GLU A 204 10.48 0.52 7.73
N ILE A 205 11.49 0.75 6.90
CA ILE A 205 11.71 -0.01 5.67
C ILE A 205 13.16 -0.47 5.48
N ASN A 206 14.14 0.15 6.13
CA ASN A 206 15.56 -0.14 5.93
C ASN A 206 15.93 -1.59 6.22
N LYS A 207 15.44 -2.15 7.33
CA LYS A 207 15.69 -3.56 7.66
C LYS A 207 15.14 -4.51 6.60
N CYS A 208 13.96 -4.17 6.06
CA CYS A 208 13.33 -4.91 4.97
C CYS A 208 14.18 -4.81 3.70
N ALA A 209 14.54 -3.59 3.26
CA ALA A 209 15.33 -3.34 2.07
C ALA A 209 16.68 -4.08 2.12
N ALA A 210 17.44 -3.93 3.21
CA ALA A 210 18.71 -4.64 3.41
C ALA A 210 18.54 -6.17 3.40
N TYR A 211 17.43 -6.67 3.94
CA TYR A 211 17.18 -8.11 3.92
C TYR A 211 16.83 -8.62 2.52
N LEU A 212 16.02 -7.88 1.76
CA LEU A 212 15.69 -8.20 0.37
C LEU A 212 16.95 -8.18 -0.50
N GLU A 213 17.75 -7.13 -0.40
CA GLU A 213 19.02 -7.02 -1.11
C GLU A 213 19.94 -8.22 -0.84
N LYS A 214 20.15 -8.55 0.44
CA LYS A 214 20.99 -9.69 0.87
C LYS A 214 20.48 -11.04 0.37
N LYS A 215 19.15 -11.26 0.31
CA LYS A 215 18.54 -12.57 0.02
C LYS A 215 18.13 -12.76 -1.43
N LEU A 216 17.80 -11.68 -2.13
CA LEU A 216 17.21 -11.72 -3.48
C LEU A 216 17.98 -10.86 -4.50
N GLY A 217 18.94 -10.07 -4.04
CA GLY A 217 19.74 -9.16 -4.86
C GLY A 217 19.11 -7.77 -5.02
N VAL A 218 19.95 -6.82 -5.41
CA VAL A 218 19.60 -5.39 -5.59
C VAL A 218 18.44 -5.22 -6.59
N SER A 219 18.47 -5.95 -7.72
CA SER A 219 17.45 -5.83 -8.77
C SER A 219 16.03 -6.15 -8.24
N LYS A 220 15.88 -7.26 -7.50
CA LYS A 220 14.56 -7.62 -6.94
C LYS A 220 14.12 -6.63 -5.86
N MET A 221 15.02 -6.15 -5.03
CA MET A 221 14.72 -5.11 -4.03
C MET A 221 14.28 -3.82 -4.73
N HIS A 222 14.99 -3.37 -5.79
CA HIS A 222 14.59 -2.20 -6.58
C HIS A 222 13.23 -2.40 -7.23
N GLN A 223 12.98 -3.57 -7.84
CA GLN A 223 11.69 -3.86 -8.47
C GLN A 223 10.52 -3.63 -7.50
N LEU A 224 10.63 -4.13 -6.25
CA LEU A 224 9.57 -4.09 -5.26
C LEU A 224 9.39 -2.72 -4.59
N LEU A 225 10.48 -1.97 -4.40
CA LEU A 225 10.51 -0.72 -3.63
C LEU A 225 10.65 0.54 -4.48
N TRP A 226 10.89 0.40 -5.78
CA TRP A 226 11.07 1.53 -6.70
C TRP A 226 10.36 1.32 -8.03
N ASP A 227 10.78 0.32 -8.86
CA ASP A 227 10.36 0.25 -10.26
C ASP A 227 8.84 0.06 -10.39
N ASN A 228 8.28 -0.93 -9.67
CA ASN A 228 6.83 -1.17 -9.66
C ASN A 228 6.05 0.00 -9.06
N PRO A 229 6.41 0.58 -7.90
CA PRO A 229 5.80 1.80 -7.38
C PRO A 229 5.83 2.96 -8.36
N MET A 230 6.94 3.19 -9.06
CA MET A 230 7.07 4.26 -10.04
C MET A 230 6.09 4.06 -11.21
N LYS A 231 6.00 2.84 -11.77
CA LYS A 231 5.06 2.49 -12.83
C LYS A 231 3.61 2.69 -12.39
N MET A 232 3.26 2.21 -11.19
CA MET A 232 1.93 2.41 -10.61
C MET A 232 1.56 3.90 -10.54
N LEU A 233 2.47 4.76 -10.04
CA LEU A 233 2.22 6.21 -9.92
C LEU A 233 2.10 6.91 -11.28
N LYS A 234 2.66 6.34 -12.34
CA LYS A 234 2.51 6.82 -13.71
C LYS A 234 1.31 6.22 -14.43
N GLY A 235 0.63 5.23 -13.84
CA GLY A 235 -0.47 4.48 -14.48
C GLY A 235 -0.01 3.50 -15.55
N GLU A 236 1.28 3.15 -15.56
CA GLU A 236 1.90 2.17 -16.47
C GLU A 236 1.62 0.74 -15.96
N GLU A 237 1.59 -0.24 -16.85
CA GLU A 237 1.50 -1.65 -16.46
C GLU A 237 2.84 -2.14 -15.92
N LEU A 238 2.79 -3.07 -14.96
CA LEU A 238 4.01 -3.69 -14.45
C LEU A 238 4.51 -4.73 -15.45
N ASP A 239 5.83 -4.88 -15.52
CA ASP A 239 6.42 -5.97 -16.30
C ASP A 239 6.02 -7.30 -15.65
N GLY A 240 5.59 -8.27 -16.45
CA GLY A 240 5.20 -9.60 -16.03
C GLY A 240 6.35 -10.44 -15.48
#